data_901752810d003efe202f662794093dd9
#
_entry.id   901752810d003efe202f662794093dd9
#
_cell.length_a   1.000
_cell.length_b   1.000
_cell.length_c   1.000
_cell.angle_alpha   90.00
_cell.angle_beta   90.00
_cell.angle_gamma   90.00
#
_symmetry.space_group_name_H-M   'P 1'
#
loop_
_entity.id
_entity.type
_entity.pdbx_description
1 polymer ?
#
loop_
_entity_poly.entity_id
_entity_poly.type
_entity_poly.pdbx_seq_one_letter_code
_entity_poly.pdbx_strand_id
1 'polypeptide(L)'
;MRKAIYLLALGVIAIGWFAGRAGSQAPPASGFDRLKALVGTWEAPGPHGHAVTNTIRLVSNGTALEETIQSTEDDQMVTLYTPNGNRLALTHYCAAGNQPRMESPAVTGDQKEFDFSLTGITNLANPNAGHMRHLLIQIADQDHFTERWTWRENGKDMIHTNRFKRIKS
;
A
#
# COMPACT_ATOMS: atom_id res chain seq x y z
N MET A 1 -37.36 25.91 -82.20
CA MET A 1 -37.59 24.93 -81.13
C MET A 1 -36.27 24.88 -80.29
N ARG A 2 -36.23 25.54 -79.14
CA ARG A 2 -35.08 25.59 -78.24
C ARG A 2 -35.28 24.61 -77.12
N LYS A 3 -34.40 23.60 -77.01
CA LYS A 3 -34.42 22.63 -75.93
C LYS A 3 -33.55 23.19 -74.75
N ALA A 4 -34.23 23.36 -73.61
CA ALA A 4 -33.58 23.74 -72.38
C ALA A 4 -32.99 22.48 -71.68
N ILE A 5 -31.74 22.50 -71.38
CA ILE A 5 -31.03 21.44 -70.61
C ILE A 5 -30.97 21.92 -69.17
N TYR A 6 -31.59 21.19 -68.25
CA TYR A 6 -31.48 21.43 -66.81
C TYR A 6 -30.36 20.58 -66.27
N LEU A 7 -29.32 21.26 -65.79
CA LEU A 7 -28.21 20.63 -65.01
C LEU A 7 -28.65 20.50 -63.54
N LEU A 8 -28.83 19.27 -63.10
CA LEU A 8 -29.00 18.95 -61.67
C LEU A 8 -27.65 18.91 -60.98
N ALA A 9 -27.39 19.85 -60.09
CA ALA A 9 -26.20 19.82 -59.21
C ALA A 9 -26.52 18.94 -58.01
N LEU A 10 -25.84 17.77 -57.92
CA LEU A 10 -25.85 16.92 -56.76
C LEU A 10 -24.86 17.46 -55.72
N GLY A 11 -25.39 18.07 -54.66
CA GLY A 11 -24.64 18.45 -53.49
C GLY A 11 -24.30 17.24 -52.62
N VAL A 12 -23.03 16.86 -52.56
CA VAL A 12 -22.52 15.84 -51.61
C VAL A 12 -22.33 16.48 -50.24
N ILE A 13 -23.23 16.18 -49.30
CA ILE A 13 -23.05 16.55 -47.88
C ILE A 13 -22.11 15.54 -47.25
N ALA A 14 -20.85 15.92 -47.04
CA ALA A 14 -19.91 15.16 -46.25
C ALA A 14 -20.23 15.28 -44.75
N ILE A 15 -20.92 14.28 -44.20
CA ILE A 15 -21.11 14.18 -42.74
C ILE A 15 -19.80 13.71 -42.12
N GLY A 16 -19.03 14.67 -41.60
CA GLY A 16 -17.83 14.38 -40.83
C GLY A 16 -18.17 13.68 -39.50
N TRP A 17 -17.83 12.40 -39.39
CA TRP A 17 -17.90 11.69 -38.12
C TRP A 17 -16.74 12.17 -37.24
N PHE A 18 -17.02 13.09 -36.33
CA PHE A 18 -16.15 13.33 -35.18
C PHE A 18 -16.28 12.13 -34.23
N ALA A 19 -15.46 11.10 -34.44
CA ALA A 19 -15.23 10.08 -33.43
C ALA A 19 -14.45 10.72 -32.27
N GLY A 20 -15.18 11.26 -31.30
CA GLY A 20 -14.62 11.65 -30.02
C GLY A 20 -13.91 10.45 -29.43
N ARG A 21 -12.57 10.46 -29.37
CA ARG A 21 -11.81 9.52 -28.55
C ARG A 21 -12.26 9.77 -27.11
N ALA A 22 -13.15 8.93 -26.59
CA ALA A 22 -13.32 8.80 -25.16
C ALA A 22 -11.95 8.40 -24.59
N GLY A 23 -11.27 9.35 -23.98
CA GLY A 23 -10.02 9.07 -23.27
C GLY A 23 -10.33 8.01 -22.22
N SER A 24 -9.78 6.81 -22.38
CA SER A 24 -9.85 5.77 -21.35
C SER A 24 -9.15 6.35 -20.12
N GLN A 25 -9.94 6.82 -19.17
CA GLN A 25 -9.45 7.25 -17.88
C GLN A 25 -8.92 5.99 -17.19
N ALA A 26 -7.64 5.99 -16.82
CA ALA A 26 -7.07 4.88 -16.06
C ALA A 26 -7.95 4.65 -14.82
N PRO A 27 -8.21 3.38 -14.44
CA PRO A 27 -8.96 3.10 -13.23
C PRO A 27 -8.30 3.81 -12.04
N PRO A 28 -9.08 4.32 -11.07
CA PRO A 28 -8.52 4.97 -9.91
C PRO A 28 -7.51 4.03 -9.22
N ALA A 29 -6.38 4.57 -8.80
CA ALA A 29 -5.35 3.81 -8.10
C ALA A 29 -5.97 3.11 -6.88
N SER A 30 -5.61 1.84 -6.66
CA SER A 30 -6.06 1.11 -5.48
C SER A 30 -5.28 1.55 -4.23
N GLY A 31 -5.80 1.27 -3.04
CA GLY A 31 -5.04 1.47 -1.80
C GLY A 31 -3.72 0.70 -1.79
N PHE A 32 -3.68 -0.47 -2.44
CA PHE A 32 -2.44 -1.24 -2.59
C PHE A 32 -1.43 -0.52 -3.50
N ASP A 33 -1.87 0.13 -4.58
CA ASP A 33 -0.97 0.94 -5.43
C ASP A 33 -0.37 2.11 -4.65
N ARG A 34 -1.11 2.66 -3.70
CA ARG A 34 -0.59 3.71 -2.82
C ARG A 34 0.50 3.17 -1.88
N LEU A 35 0.35 1.96 -1.33
CA LEU A 35 1.41 1.32 -0.54
C LEU A 35 2.67 1.00 -1.37
N LYS A 36 2.54 0.71 -2.66
CA LYS A 36 3.70 0.50 -3.56
C LYS A 36 4.63 1.70 -3.63
N ALA A 37 4.16 2.91 -3.31
CA ALA A 37 5.02 4.10 -3.22
C ALA A 37 6.09 3.98 -2.13
N LEU A 38 5.92 3.07 -1.16
CA LEU A 38 6.89 2.79 -0.11
C LEU A 38 8.01 1.84 -0.55
N VAL A 39 7.97 1.26 -1.74
CA VAL A 39 9.07 0.41 -2.26
C VAL A 39 10.39 1.17 -2.20
N GLY A 40 11.41 0.57 -1.56
CA GLY A 40 12.73 1.15 -1.35
C GLY A 40 13.34 0.76 -0.02
N THR A 41 14.42 1.43 0.33
CA THR A 41 15.14 1.25 1.61
C THR A 41 15.01 2.51 2.45
N TRP A 42 14.77 2.30 3.73
CA TRP A 42 14.43 3.34 4.69
C TRP A 42 15.22 3.14 5.98
N GLU A 43 15.43 4.23 6.71
CA GLU A 43 16.11 4.23 7.98
C GLU A 43 15.33 5.07 9.00
N ALA A 44 15.27 4.59 10.23
CA ALA A 44 14.73 5.33 11.37
C ALA A 44 15.72 5.25 12.56
N PRO A 45 15.74 6.24 13.46
CA PRO A 45 16.44 6.12 14.73
C PRO A 45 15.82 4.98 15.55
N GLY A 46 16.63 4.05 15.99
CA GLY A 46 16.26 2.99 16.91
C GLY A 46 16.70 3.27 18.34
N PRO A 47 16.47 2.31 19.25
CA PRO A 47 16.94 2.38 20.63
C PRO A 47 18.46 2.52 20.70
N HIS A 48 18.98 3.12 21.77
CA HIS A 48 20.41 3.23 22.07
C HIS A 48 21.29 3.82 20.96
N GLY A 49 20.70 4.56 20.01
CA GLY A 49 21.43 5.20 18.91
C GLY A 49 21.71 4.30 17.71
N HIS A 50 21.24 3.06 17.72
CA HIS A 50 21.30 2.18 16.56
C HIS A 50 20.23 2.55 15.54
N ALA A 51 20.51 2.32 14.25
CA ALA A 51 19.53 2.53 13.19
C ALA A 51 18.62 1.31 13.04
N VAL A 52 17.34 1.57 12.75
CA VAL A 52 16.40 0.56 12.26
C VAL A 52 16.31 0.72 10.75
N THR A 53 16.68 -0.33 10.02
CA THR A 53 16.55 -0.37 8.55
C THR A 53 15.24 -1.07 8.18
N ASN A 54 14.53 -0.51 7.22
CA ASN A 54 13.32 -1.09 6.66
C ASN A 54 13.48 -1.18 5.13
N THR A 55 13.35 -2.38 4.58
CA THR A 55 13.38 -2.62 3.13
C THR A 55 12.02 -3.12 2.66
N ILE A 56 11.41 -2.39 1.72
CA ILE A 56 10.10 -2.73 1.16
C ILE A 56 10.28 -3.03 -0.32
N ARG A 57 9.80 -4.19 -0.77
CA ARG A 57 9.89 -4.64 -2.16
C ARG A 57 8.61 -5.30 -2.65
N LEU A 58 8.38 -5.22 -3.95
CA LEU A 58 7.33 -5.99 -4.61
C LEU A 58 7.78 -7.44 -4.78
N VAL A 59 6.89 -8.37 -4.43
CA VAL A 59 7.09 -9.81 -4.59
C VAL A 59 5.86 -10.43 -5.27
N SER A 60 5.90 -11.75 -5.54
CA SER A 60 4.77 -12.49 -6.11
C SER A 60 4.19 -11.81 -7.35
N ASN A 61 5.06 -11.50 -8.33
CA ASN A 61 4.67 -10.82 -9.58
C ASN A 61 3.92 -9.49 -9.35
N GLY A 62 4.30 -8.74 -8.32
CA GLY A 62 3.72 -7.43 -8.01
C GLY A 62 2.37 -7.45 -7.28
N THR A 63 1.93 -8.64 -6.80
CA THR A 63 0.66 -8.80 -6.08
C THR A 63 0.81 -8.74 -4.56
N ALA A 64 2.03 -8.71 -4.04
CA ALA A 64 2.32 -8.53 -2.62
C ALA A 64 3.48 -7.55 -2.42
N LEU A 65 3.48 -6.87 -1.27
CA LEU A 65 4.64 -6.15 -0.75
C LEU A 65 5.23 -6.95 0.39
N GLU A 66 6.54 -7.13 0.35
CA GLU A 66 7.32 -7.65 1.45
C GLU A 66 8.06 -6.49 2.10
N GLU A 67 7.88 -6.34 3.37
CA GLU A 67 8.62 -5.45 4.24
C GLU A 67 9.54 -6.27 5.12
N THR A 68 10.80 -5.87 5.21
CA THR A 68 11.79 -6.45 6.12
C THR A 68 12.31 -5.36 7.04
N ILE A 69 12.06 -5.50 8.34
CA ILE A 69 12.58 -4.61 9.37
C ILE A 69 13.73 -5.31 10.08
N GLN A 70 14.84 -4.60 10.21
CA GLN A 70 16.05 -5.06 10.87
C GLN A 70 16.58 -3.99 11.81
N SER A 71 16.79 -4.32 13.08
CA SER A 71 17.64 -3.55 13.99
C SER A 71 18.89 -4.35 14.33
N THR A 72 19.89 -3.69 14.93
CA THR A 72 21.09 -4.40 15.40
C THR A 72 20.85 -5.18 16.69
N GLU A 73 19.75 -4.93 17.36
CA GLU A 73 19.41 -5.50 18.67
C GLU A 73 18.35 -6.58 18.60
N ASP A 74 17.51 -6.57 17.55
CA ASP A 74 16.40 -7.50 17.38
C ASP A 74 16.61 -8.41 16.18
N ASP A 75 15.96 -9.58 16.21
CA ASP A 75 15.85 -10.45 15.05
C ASP A 75 15.11 -9.75 13.91
N GLN A 76 15.47 -10.11 12.69
CA GLN A 76 14.78 -9.64 11.51
C GLN A 76 13.30 -10.02 11.55
N MET A 77 12.42 -9.06 11.27
CA MET A 77 11.00 -9.27 11.15
C MET A 77 10.54 -9.04 9.71
N VAL A 78 9.53 -9.78 9.28
CA VAL A 78 8.96 -9.68 7.93
C VAL A 78 7.47 -9.41 8.02
N THR A 79 6.97 -8.48 7.19
CA THR A 79 5.53 -8.25 7.00
C THR A 79 5.18 -8.41 5.52
N LEU A 80 4.15 -9.20 5.22
CA LEU A 80 3.61 -9.34 3.87
C LEU A 80 2.27 -8.62 3.80
N TYR A 81 2.16 -7.65 2.90
CA TYR A 81 0.92 -6.92 2.61
C TYR A 81 0.33 -7.40 1.29
N THR A 82 -0.97 -7.66 1.26
CA THR A 82 -1.71 -8.10 0.07
C THR A 82 -3.02 -7.35 -0.08
N PRO A 83 -3.52 -7.13 -1.30
CA PRO A 83 -4.89 -6.66 -1.50
C PRO A 83 -5.90 -7.75 -1.12
N ASN A 84 -7.02 -7.34 -0.52
CA ASN A 84 -8.17 -8.18 -0.21
C ASN A 84 -9.46 -7.42 -0.59
N GLY A 85 -9.87 -7.53 -1.87
CA GLY A 85 -10.94 -6.72 -2.42
C GLY A 85 -10.60 -5.22 -2.36
N ASN A 86 -11.42 -4.43 -1.70
CA ASN A 86 -11.18 -3.00 -1.45
C ASN A 86 -10.45 -2.72 -0.13
N ARG A 87 -9.94 -3.76 0.55
CA ARG A 87 -9.16 -3.69 1.78
C ARG A 87 -7.74 -4.13 1.53
N LEU A 88 -6.90 -3.99 2.54
CA LEU A 88 -5.56 -4.56 2.60
C LEU A 88 -5.48 -5.54 3.77
N ALA A 89 -4.81 -6.66 3.55
CA ALA A 89 -4.48 -7.62 4.58
C ALA A 89 -2.97 -7.68 4.78
N LEU A 90 -2.53 -7.98 6.01
CA LEU A 90 -1.14 -8.26 6.29
C LEU A 90 -0.97 -9.50 7.18
N THR A 91 0.21 -10.10 7.05
CA THR A 91 0.73 -11.06 8.02
C THR A 91 2.11 -10.59 8.47
N HIS A 92 2.28 -10.40 9.76
CA HIS A 92 3.55 -10.00 10.37
C HIS A 92 4.23 -11.22 11.00
N TYR A 93 5.46 -11.52 10.60
CA TYR A 93 6.30 -12.58 11.17
C TYR A 93 7.18 -11.96 12.23
N CYS A 94 6.72 -12.04 13.48
CA CYS A 94 7.30 -11.34 14.62
C CYS A 94 8.50 -12.09 15.20
N ALA A 95 9.51 -11.36 15.69
CA ALA A 95 10.62 -11.91 16.46
C ALA A 95 10.15 -12.67 17.72
N ALA A 96 8.97 -12.37 18.26
CA ALA A 96 8.34 -13.14 19.34
C ALA A 96 7.85 -14.55 18.92
N GLY A 97 8.07 -14.96 17.66
CA GLY A 97 7.73 -16.30 17.14
C GLY A 97 6.27 -16.49 16.77
N ASN A 98 5.42 -15.49 16.91
CA ASN A 98 4.02 -15.54 16.48
C ASN A 98 3.77 -14.77 15.19
N GLN A 99 2.61 -15.02 14.54
CA GLN A 99 2.25 -14.38 13.27
C GLN A 99 0.89 -13.71 13.36
N PRO A 100 0.81 -12.45 13.81
CA PRO A 100 -0.40 -11.65 13.75
C PRO A 100 -0.83 -11.42 12.30
N ARG A 101 -2.13 -11.60 12.06
CA ARG A 101 -2.80 -11.22 10.81
C ARG A 101 -3.69 -10.04 11.09
N MET A 102 -3.65 -9.05 10.21
CA MET A 102 -4.43 -7.82 10.37
C MET A 102 -5.08 -7.44 9.06
N GLU A 103 -6.14 -6.66 9.14
CA GLU A 103 -6.86 -6.15 7.98
C GLU A 103 -7.19 -4.67 8.17
N SER A 104 -7.16 -3.91 7.07
CA SER A 104 -7.57 -2.51 7.06
C SER A 104 -9.10 -2.39 6.85
N PRO A 105 -9.72 -1.25 7.16
CA PRO A 105 -10.97 -0.82 6.54
C PRO A 105 -10.83 -0.76 5.00
N ALA A 106 -11.91 -0.41 4.30
CA ALA A 106 -11.84 -0.11 2.87
C ALA A 106 -10.87 1.04 2.61
N VAL A 107 -10.00 0.89 1.60
CA VAL A 107 -8.94 1.83 1.25
C VAL A 107 -9.13 2.39 -0.15
N THR A 108 -8.68 3.64 -0.36
CA THR A 108 -8.70 4.35 -1.65
C THR A 108 -7.29 4.71 -2.11
N GLY A 109 -7.11 5.00 -3.40
CA GLY A 109 -5.78 5.27 -3.96
C GLY A 109 -5.16 6.62 -3.59
N ASP A 110 -5.92 7.55 -3.01
CA ASP A 110 -5.46 8.86 -2.54
C ASP A 110 -5.14 8.90 -1.05
N GLN A 111 -5.41 7.81 -0.35
CA GLN A 111 -5.24 7.68 1.09
C GLN A 111 -3.77 7.78 1.50
N LYS A 112 -3.51 8.46 2.62
CA LYS A 112 -2.17 8.62 3.21
C LYS A 112 -1.99 7.84 4.51
N GLU A 113 -3.08 7.34 5.07
CA GLU A 113 -3.08 6.58 6.31
C GLU A 113 -3.67 5.20 6.09
N PHE A 114 -3.01 4.18 6.60
CA PHE A 114 -3.44 2.79 6.52
C PHE A 114 -3.47 2.23 7.94
N ASP A 115 -4.67 1.93 8.39
CA ASP A 115 -4.96 1.43 9.73
C ASP A 115 -5.24 -0.08 9.63
N PHE A 116 -4.45 -0.90 10.33
CA PHE A 116 -4.59 -2.35 10.33
C PHE A 116 -4.90 -2.85 11.72
N SER A 117 -6.03 -3.52 11.88
CA SER A 117 -6.47 -4.13 13.13
C SER A 117 -6.37 -5.65 13.09
N LEU A 118 -6.04 -6.25 14.24
CA LEU A 118 -5.85 -7.68 14.39
C LEU A 118 -7.12 -8.46 14.03
N THR A 119 -6.96 -9.50 13.19
CA THR A 119 -8.02 -10.45 12.82
C THR A 119 -7.73 -11.88 13.28
N GLY A 120 -6.47 -12.18 13.60
CA GLY A 120 -6.06 -13.49 14.12
C GLY A 120 -4.56 -13.59 14.34
N ILE A 121 -4.13 -14.60 15.07
CA ILE A 121 -2.71 -14.86 15.36
C ILE A 121 -2.47 -16.37 15.27
N THR A 122 -1.34 -16.76 14.67
CA THR A 122 -0.81 -18.13 14.76
C THR A 122 0.39 -18.18 15.68
N ASN A 123 0.65 -19.33 16.30
CA ASN A 123 1.75 -19.58 17.25
C ASN A 123 1.75 -18.66 18.48
N LEU A 124 0.61 -18.14 18.91
CA LEU A 124 0.53 -17.42 20.19
C LEU A 124 0.63 -18.43 21.33
N ALA A 125 1.65 -18.32 22.17
CA ALA A 125 1.94 -19.30 23.24
C ALA A 125 0.80 -19.39 24.28
N ASN A 126 0.16 -18.27 24.59
CA ASN A 126 -1.01 -18.19 25.49
C ASN A 126 -1.70 -16.82 25.26
N PRO A 127 -2.94 -16.61 25.76
CA PRO A 127 -3.69 -15.37 25.53
C PRO A 127 -3.02 -14.08 26.06
N ASN A 128 -2.10 -14.20 26.99
CA ASN A 128 -1.37 -13.06 27.58
C ASN A 128 0.01 -12.84 26.95
N ALA A 129 0.43 -13.73 26.04
CA ALA A 129 1.74 -13.60 25.38
C ALA A 129 1.80 -12.35 24.52
N GLY A 130 3.00 -11.77 24.44
CA GLY A 130 3.28 -10.57 23.68
C GLY A 130 3.07 -10.76 22.17
N HIS A 131 2.41 -9.80 21.54
CA HIS A 131 2.14 -9.79 20.10
C HIS A 131 1.79 -8.41 19.57
N MET A 132 2.03 -8.17 18.29
CA MET A 132 1.52 -6.98 17.61
C MET A 132 0.01 -7.14 17.36
N ARG A 133 -0.78 -6.09 17.69
CA ARG A 133 -2.24 -6.11 17.52
C ARG A 133 -2.79 -5.03 16.61
N HIS A 134 -1.97 -4.04 16.28
CA HIS A 134 -2.39 -2.90 15.46
C HIS A 134 -1.17 -2.27 14.77
N LEU A 135 -1.35 -1.82 13.55
CA LEU A 135 -0.39 -1.03 12.81
C LEU A 135 -1.08 0.17 12.17
N LEU A 136 -0.52 1.35 12.35
CA LEU A 136 -0.87 2.55 11.60
C LEU A 136 0.33 3.00 10.77
N ILE A 137 0.17 3.03 9.44
CA ILE A 137 1.14 3.59 8.50
C ILE A 137 0.66 4.97 8.08
N GLN A 138 1.51 5.99 8.16
CA GLN A 138 1.22 7.37 7.73
C GLN A 138 2.28 7.81 6.72
N ILE A 139 1.89 8.04 5.46
CA ILE A 139 2.78 8.51 4.39
C ILE A 139 2.77 10.04 4.40
N ALA A 140 3.86 10.65 4.84
CA ALA A 140 4.00 12.11 4.85
C ALA A 140 4.27 12.64 3.44
N ASP A 141 5.31 12.12 2.77
CA ASP A 141 5.74 12.48 1.42
C ASP A 141 6.49 11.32 0.74
N GLN A 142 7.25 11.60 -0.33
CA GLN A 142 8.00 10.57 -1.08
C GLN A 142 9.19 9.99 -0.31
N ASP A 143 9.72 10.75 0.66
CA ASP A 143 10.93 10.43 1.39
C ASP A 143 10.68 10.19 2.89
N HIS A 144 9.42 10.27 3.37
CA HIS A 144 9.10 10.08 4.78
C HIS A 144 7.78 9.34 5.00
N PHE A 145 7.79 8.36 5.87
CA PHE A 145 6.60 7.74 6.43
C PHE A 145 6.81 7.34 7.89
N THR A 146 5.74 7.09 8.59
CA THR A 146 5.74 6.68 10.00
C THR A 146 4.97 5.38 10.14
N GLU A 147 5.49 4.46 10.94
CA GLU A 147 4.79 3.30 11.43
C GLU A 147 4.59 3.41 12.94
N ARG A 148 3.38 3.11 13.37
CA ARG A 148 3.02 3.00 14.79
C ARG A 148 2.48 1.60 15.03
N TRP A 149 3.31 0.74 15.59
CA TRP A 149 2.95 -0.59 16.01
C TRP A 149 2.44 -0.58 17.44
N THR A 150 1.33 -1.26 17.71
CA THR A 150 0.85 -1.49 19.07
C THR A 150 1.15 -2.93 19.47
N TRP A 151 2.05 -3.08 20.38
CA TRP A 151 2.34 -4.33 21.09
C TRP A 151 1.36 -4.52 22.22
N ARG A 152 0.82 -5.72 22.40
CA ARG A 152 0.02 -6.10 23.54
C ARG A 152 0.66 -7.27 24.27
N GLU A 153 0.80 -7.14 25.60
CA GLU A 153 1.27 -8.18 26.49
C GLU A 153 0.60 -8.05 27.84
N ASN A 154 0.15 -9.15 28.45
CA ASN A 154 -0.55 -9.15 29.76
C ASN A 154 -1.71 -8.12 29.82
N GLY A 155 -2.45 -7.97 28.72
CA GLY A 155 -3.57 -7.04 28.61
C GLY A 155 -3.18 -5.57 28.50
N LYS A 156 -1.88 -5.21 28.48
CA LYS A 156 -1.38 -3.83 28.36
C LYS A 156 -0.89 -3.56 26.96
N ASP A 157 -1.18 -2.37 26.45
CA ASP A 157 -0.70 -1.88 25.15
C ASP A 157 0.53 -0.99 25.32
N MET A 158 1.50 -1.19 24.43
CA MET A 158 2.70 -0.36 24.28
C MET A 158 2.83 0.04 22.81
N ILE A 159 3.09 1.32 22.54
CA ILE A 159 3.20 1.84 21.18
C ILE A 159 4.69 2.03 20.83
N HIS A 160 5.11 1.40 19.74
CA HIS A 160 6.40 1.61 19.10
C HIS A 160 6.22 2.47 17.85
N THR A 161 7.00 3.53 17.74
CA THR A 161 6.89 4.47 16.60
C THR A 161 8.23 4.57 15.88
N ASN A 162 8.24 4.17 14.62
CA ASN A 162 9.36 4.35 13.71
C ASN A 162 9.04 5.48 12.72
N ARG A 163 9.92 6.49 12.64
CA ARG A 163 9.82 7.58 11.65
C ARG A 163 10.89 7.36 10.60
N PHE A 164 10.48 6.80 9.50
CA PHE A 164 11.38 6.39 8.43
C PHE A 164 11.66 7.54 7.45
N LYS A 165 12.94 7.63 7.09
CA LYS A 165 13.44 8.47 6.01
C LYS A 165 14.03 7.57 4.92
N ARG A 166 13.75 7.88 3.65
CA ARG A 166 14.26 7.12 2.51
C ARG A 166 15.79 7.25 2.40
N ILE A 167 16.47 6.12 2.27
CA ILE A 167 17.88 6.09 1.92
C ILE A 167 17.97 6.25 0.41
N LYS A 168 18.60 7.32 -0.05
CA LYS A 168 18.88 7.53 -1.48
C LYS A 168 20.09 6.69 -1.86
N SER A 169 19.91 5.78 -2.81
CA SER A 169 20.98 5.01 -3.46
C SER A 169 21.77 5.90 -4.43
#